data_0188c84adac9c94683419f7768ec0fd5
#
_entry.id   0188c84adac9c94683419f7768ec0fd5
#
_cell.length_a   1.000
_cell.length_b   1.000
_cell.length_c   1.000
_cell.angle_alpha   90.00
_cell.angle_beta   90.00
_cell.angle_gamma   90.00
#
_symmetry.space_group_name_H-M   'P 1'
#
loop_
_entity.id
_entity.type
_entity.pdbx_description
1 polymer ?
#
loop_
_entity_poly.entity_id
_entity_poly.type
_entity_poly.pdbx_seq_one_letter_code
_entity_poly.pdbx_strand_id
1 'polypeptide(L)'
;LTLDISSALEVGGAFGAGTFNLTLNGLEGITDAGEYTLISAASGLDAASAVFNWAGYTGDETLIYELEQTGTSLKLVVTSAGDVWIWQGAEGVTWSDANTGAMWGIEGSTDTAVGKNLIFNSTGAGTVTLSGAVNPASITVNNAAGSDYVFVSDGTGKIAQGTLTKRGEGKLVLNLDNTGWNGDISVQQGELVAQVANSLGSGAITVTDGVLTLATADVQPGMGMINLQGGRLNLASGSFATAFTADNMTWTGGSVTLGEEVAATVAKALANGKAVALADGSVLTVSGANDNSALNLNASGSGTVSVGLGTSYGANVLNMSTEF
;
A
#
# COMPACT_ATOMS: atom_id res chain seq x y z
N LEU A 1 1.93 -4.95 20.38
CA LEU A 1 2.60 -4.06 21.32
C LEU A 1 1.86 -2.72 21.33
N THR A 2 1.33 -2.32 22.50
CA THR A 2 0.65 -1.04 22.68
C THR A 2 1.57 -0.14 23.49
N LEU A 3 1.87 1.04 22.96
CA LEU A 3 2.72 2.05 23.60
C LEU A 3 1.97 3.38 23.68
N ASP A 4 2.31 4.17 24.69
CA ASP A 4 1.85 5.56 24.83
C ASP A 4 2.99 6.49 24.44
N ILE A 5 2.72 7.50 23.61
CA ILE A 5 3.75 8.42 23.14
C ILE A 5 4.32 9.33 24.25
N SER A 6 3.59 9.44 25.37
CA SER A 6 4.03 10.25 26.52
C SER A 6 5.10 9.57 27.36
N SER A 7 5.36 8.26 27.16
CA SER A 7 6.33 7.52 27.96
C SER A 7 7.02 6.41 27.17
N ALA A 8 8.34 6.46 27.05
CA ALA A 8 9.11 5.43 26.39
C ALA A 8 9.13 4.11 27.20
N LEU A 9 9.05 3.00 26.50
CA LEU A 9 9.37 1.68 27.04
C LEU A 9 10.90 1.54 27.13
N GLU A 10 11.44 1.49 28.32
CA GLU A 10 12.86 1.26 28.54
C GLU A 10 13.16 -0.23 28.76
N VAL A 11 14.03 -0.77 27.93
CA VAL A 11 14.50 -2.16 28.00
C VAL A 11 15.94 -2.17 28.48
N GLY A 12 16.18 -2.68 29.69
CA GLY A 12 17.52 -2.67 30.33
C GLY A 12 18.56 -3.58 29.66
N GLY A 13 18.23 -4.22 28.55
CA GLY A 13 19.10 -5.13 27.80
C GLY A 13 18.83 -5.08 26.31
N ALA A 14 19.12 -6.17 25.61
CA ALA A 14 18.78 -6.29 24.19
C ALA A 14 17.28 -6.47 24.00
N PHE A 15 16.70 -5.79 23.00
CA PHE A 15 15.33 -6.03 22.55
C PHE A 15 15.25 -7.38 21.82
N GLY A 16 14.18 -8.13 22.03
CA GLY A 16 14.02 -9.45 21.42
C GLY A 16 13.73 -9.33 19.91
N ALA A 17 14.34 -10.22 19.12
CA ALA A 17 14.07 -10.31 17.70
C ALA A 17 12.62 -10.76 17.42
N GLY A 18 12.00 -10.24 16.36
CA GLY A 18 10.65 -10.64 15.94
C GLY A 18 9.89 -9.58 15.18
N THR A 19 8.65 -9.91 14.83
CA THR A 19 7.70 -8.98 14.19
C THR A 19 6.65 -8.56 15.21
N PHE A 20 6.45 -7.25 15.36
CA PHE A 20 5.59 -6.65 16.35
C PHE A 20 4.53 -5.78 15.66
N ASN A 21 3.25 -6.08 15.87
CA ASN A 21 2.19 -5.16 15.50
C ASN A 21 2.11 -4.06 16.56
N LEU A 22 2.27 -2.80 16.15
CA LEU A 22 2.39 -1.66 17.03
C LEU A 22 1.09 -0.86 17.03
N THR A 23 0.59 -0.56 18.24
CA THR A 23 -0.49 0.38 18.48
C THR A 23 0.05 1.53 19.32
N LEU A 24 -0.14 2.77 18.86
CA LEU A 24 0.28 3.97 19.58
C LEU A 24 -0.93 4.72 20.11
N ASN A 25 -0.91 5.04 21.39
CA ASN A 25 -1.91 5.86 22.06
C ASN A 25 -1.38 7.30 22.28
N GLY A 26 -2.28 8.26 22.40
CA GLY A 26 -1.94 9.66 22.70
C GLY A 26 -1.59 10.50 21.47
N LEU A 27 -1.73 9.93 20.26
CA LEU A 27 -1.40 10.61 19.00
C LEU A 27 -2.30 11.83 18.74
N GLU A 28 -3.54 11.80 19.24
CA GLU A 28 -4.51 12.90 19.14
C GLU A 28 -4.09 14.17 19.88
N GLY A 29 -3.12 14.05 20.79
CA GLY A 29 -2.55 15.18 21.53
C GLY A 29 -1.36 15.87 20.84
N ILE A 30 -0.89 15.33 19.71
CA ILE A 30 0.24 15.92 18.97
C ILE A 30 -0.30 17.03 18.06
N THR A 31 0.15 18.25 18.29
CA THR A 31 -0.20 19.44 17.50
C THR A 31 0.97 20.03 16.73
N ASP A 32 2.19 19.58 17.02
CA ASP A 32 3.41 20.15 16.46
C ASP A 32 4.39 19.06 16.05
N ALA A 33 5.27 19.38 15.11
CA ALA A 33 6.38 18.53 14.72
C ALA A 33 7.31 18.24 15.90
N GLY A 34 7.81 17.00 16.00
CA GLY A 34 8.67 16.59 17.10
C GLY A 34 9.11 15.13 16.99
N GLU A 35 9.99 14.71 17.90
CA GLU A 35 10.40 13.31 18.01
C GLU A 35 9.95 12.74 19.36
N TYR A 36 9.35 11.58 19.32
CA TYR A 36 8.83 10.87 20.48
C TYR A 36 9.51 9.51 20.57
N THR A 37 10.35 9.30 21.60
CA THR A 37 10.97 7.99 21.81
C THR A 37 9.92 7.01 22.33
N LEU A 38 9.68 5.93 21.58
CA LEU A 38 8.72 4.90 21.94
C LEU A 38 9.36 3.75 22.70
N ILE A 39 10.54 3.32 22.24
CA ILE A 39 11.32 2.25 22.87
C ILE A 39 12.79 2.67 22.89
N SER A 40 13.47 2.39 24.02
CA SER A 40 14.91 2.42 24.11
C SER A 40 15.45 1.09 24.65
N ALA A 41 16.55 0.61 24.10
CA ALA A 41 17.21 -0.65 24.48
C ALA A 41 18.72 -0.54 24.31
N ALA A 42 19.47 -1.44 24.94
CA ALA A 42 20.93 -1.50 24.72
C ALA A 42 21.31 -1.95 23.30
N SER A 43 20.46 -2.77 22.64
CA SER A 43 20.62 -3.25 21.26
C SER A 43 19.35 -3.95 20.77
N GLY A 44 19.34 -4.43 19.52
CA GLY A 44 18.29 -5.30 18.99
C GLY A 44 17.08 -4.59 18.41
N LEU A 45 17.12 -3.25 18.33
CA LEU A 45 16.06 -2.46 17.70
C LEU A 45 16.36 -2.11 16.23
N ASP A 46 17.39 -2.69 15.62
CA ASP A 46 17.60 -2.52 14.18
C ASP A 46 16.56 -3.31 13.36
N ALA A 47 16.30 -2.87 12.13
CA ALA A 47 15.27 -3.43 11.26
C ALA A 47 15.53 -4.89 10.84
N ALA A 48 16.77 -5.41 10.99
CA ALA A 48 17.09 -6.79 10.74
C ALA A 48 16.70 -7.71 11.92
N SER A 49 16.67 -7.15 13.13
CA SER A 49 16.37 -7.88 14.36
C SER A 49 14.89 -7.74 14.76
N ALA A 50 14.33 -6.54 14.71
CA ALA A 50 12.96 -6.27 15.11
C ALA A 50 12.18 -5.52 13.99
N VAL A 51 11.08 -6.07 13.57
CA VAL A 51 10.18 -5.47 12.56
C VAL A 51 8.94 -4.93 13.27
N PHE A 52 8.66 -3.64 13.12
CA PHE A 52 7.48 -3.01 13.69
C PHE A 52 6.47 -2.68 12.58
N ASN A 53 5.34 -3.37 12.61
CA ASN A 53 4.21 -3.09 11.74
C ASN A 53 3.31 -2.06 12.43
N TRP A 54 3.14 -0.91 11.81
CA TRP A 54 2.30 0.16 12.30
C TRP A 54 1.46 0.72 11.15
N ALA A 55 0.15 0.78 11.34
CA ALA A 55 -0.81 1.24 10.32
C ALA A 55 -0.75 2.77 10.05
N GLY A 56 0.07 3.51 10.82
CA GLY A 56 0.12 4.95 10.74
C GLY A 56 -0.96 5.63 11.61
N TYR A 57 -1.00 6.95 11.55
CA TYR A 57 -1.99 7.78 12.22
C TYR A 57 -2.62 8.75 11.22
N THR A 58 -3.93 8.93 11.32
CA THR A 58 -4.74 9.67 10.34
C THR A 58 -5.47 10.87 10.95
N GLY A 59 -5.17 11.22 12.20
CA GLY A 59 -5.95 12.20 12.96
C GLY A 59 -5.62 13.66 12.66
N ASP A 60 -4.37 14.00 12.30
CA ASP A 60 -3.97 15.35 11.91
C ASP A 60 -3.35 15.32 10.51
N GLU A 61 -4.00 15.99 9.58
CA GLU A 61 -3.63 16.01 8.16
C GLU A 61 -2.48 16.99 7.87
N THR A 62 -2.15 17.86 8.81
CA THR A 62 -1.05 18.83 8.69
C THR A 62 0.29 18.27 9.15
N LEU A 63 0.28 17.07 9.72
CA LEU A 63 1.45 16.39 10.24
C LEU A 63 1.68 15.04 9.54
N ILE A 64 2.95 14.71 9.34
CA ILE A 64 3.40 13.42 8.83
C ILE A 64 3.99 12.65 9.99
N TYR A 65 3.54 11.41 10.17
CA TYR A 65 3.94 10.52 11.26
C TYR A 65 4.72 9.35 10.69
N GLU A 66 5.97 9.19 11.07
CA GLU A 66 6.86 8.14 10.59
C GLU A 66 7.57 7.45 11.74
N LEU A 67 7.80 6.14 11.62
CA LEU A 67 8.66 5.42 12.57
C LEU A 67 10.10 5.49 12.08
N GLU A 68 10.98 5.97 12.97
CA GLU A 68 12.43 5.87 12.79
C GLU A 68 13.00 4.83 13.74
N GLN A 69 13.78 3.90 13.19
CA GLN A 69 14.33 2.78 13.92
C GLN A 69 15.84 2.79 13.82
N THR A 70 16.50 2.71 14.99
CA THR A 70 17.95 2.54 15.11
C THR A 70 18.26 1.25 15.87
N GLY A 71 19.54 0.87 16.00
CA GLY A 71 19.92 -0.31 16.78
C GLY A 71 19.52 -0.24 18.27
N THR A 72 19.25 0.96 18.80
CA THR A 72 19.01 1.21 20.22
C THR A 72 17.72 1.97 20.51
N SER A 73 17.01 2.45 19.51
CA SER A 73 15.76 3.19 19.70
C SER A 73 14.74 2.95 18.59
N LEU A 74 13.47 2.97 18.95
CA LEU A 74 12.33 3.19 18.06
C LEU A 74 11.71 4.53 18.42
N LYS A 75 11.58 5.42 17.47
CA LYS A 75 10.97 6.74 17.63
C LYS A 75 9.79 6.91 16.70
N LEU A 76 8.81 7.70 17.13
CA LEU A 76 7.86 8.36 16.27
C LEU A 76 8.42 9.74 15.90
N VAL A 77 8.68 9.98 14.64
CA VAL A 77 9.09 11.27 14.09
C VAL A 77 7.86 11.92 13.48
N VAL A 78 7.51 13.09 13.99
CA VAL A 78 6.40 13.89 13.51
C VAL A 78 6.96 15.11 12.83
N THR A 79 6.67 15.28 11.56
CA THR A 79 7.11 16.43 10.78
C THR A 79 5.90 17.21 10.28
N SER A 80 6.07 18.51 10.07
CA SER A 80 5.03 19.28 9.39
C SER A 80 4.92 18.83 7.94
N ALA A 81 3.70 18.59 7.49
CA ALA A 81 3.44 18.28 6.08
C ALA A 81 3.76 19.46 5.13
N GLY A 82 4.22 20.58 5.68
CA GLY A 82 4.52 21.80 4.94
C GLY A 82 3.24 22.51 4.47
N ASP A 83 3.29 23.12 3.29
CA ASP A 83 2.11 23.71 2.65
C ASP A 83 1.16 22.58 2.21
N VAL A 84 0.30 22.13 3.12
CA VAL A 84 -0.72 21.12 2.87
C VAL A 84 -1.94 21.78 2.30
N TRP A 85 -2.42 21.26 1.17
CA TRP A 85 -3.58 21.74 0.46
C TRP A 85 -4.67 20.69 0.47
N ILE A 86 -5.80 20.99 1.08
CA ILE A 86 -6.89 20.02 1.29
C ILE A 86 -7.94 20.19 0.19
N TRP A 87 -8.24 19.12 -0.54
CA TRP A 87 -9.26 19.11 -1.58
C TRP A 87 -10.63 19.46 -1.00
N GLN A 88 -11.20 20.56 -1.50
CA GLN A 88 -12.54 21.04 -1.13
C GLN A 88 -13.57 20.81 -2.24
N GLY A 89 -13.16 20.14 -3.32
CA GLY A 89 -13.93 20.03 -4.54
C GLY A 89 -15.33 19.47 -4.32
N ALA A 90 -16.30 20.12 -4.92
CA ALA A 90 -17.65 19.56 -5.08
C ALA A 90 -17.67 18.56 -6.25
N GLU A 91 -18.69 17.72 -6.31
CA GLU A 91 -18.91 16.80 -7.43
C GLU A 91 -18.87 17.55 -8.78
N GLY A 92 -18.11 17.00 -9.73
CA GLY A 92 -17.94 17.57 -11.08
C GLY A 92 -16.84 18.62 -11.21
N VAL A 93 -16.06 18.87 -10.16
CA VAL A 93 -14.90 19.78 -10.23
C VAL A 93 -13.70 19.07 -10.83
N THR A 94 -13.04 19.76 -11.76
CA THR A 94 -11.85 19.22 -12.45
C THR A 94 -10.58 19.64 -11.74
N TRP A 95 -9.71 18.69 -11.43
CA TRP A 95 -8.35 18.95 -10.95
C TRP A 95 -7.39 19.12 -12.11
N SER A 96 -6.72 20.27 -12.17
CA SER A 96 -5.63 20.56 -13.11
C SER A 96 -4.55 21.40 -12.43
N ASP A 97 -3.37 21.44 -13.01
CA ASP A 97 -2.29 22.31 -12.53
C ASP A 97 -2.61 23.82 -12.61
N ALA A 98 -3.65 24.20 -13.34
CA ALA A 98 -4.13 25.58 -13.39
C ALA A 98 -5.07 25.96 -12.23
N ASN A 99 -5.52 24.99 -11.41
CA ASN A 99 -6.39 25.29 -10.29
C ASN A 99 -5.65 26.03 -9.18
N THR A 100 -6.27 27.11 -8.71
CA THR A 100 -5.72 27.93 -7.63
C THR A 100 -6.17 27.45 -6.24
N GLY A 101 -5.57 28.02 -5.21
CA GLY A 101 -5.76 27.60 -3.82
C GLY A 101 -7.20 27.56 -3.31
N ALA A 102 -8.14 28.30 -3.95
CA ALA A 102 -9.55 28.27 -3.52
C ALA A 102 -10.18 26.85 -3.58
N MET A 103 -9.77 26.01 -4.54
CA MET A 103 -10.21 24.61 -4.64
C MET A 103 -9.61 23.71 -3.57
N TRP A 104 -8.59 24.20 -2.90
CA TRP A 104 -7.79 23.50 -1.91
C TRP A 104 -7.94 24.10 -0.51
N GLY A 105 -8.99 24.90 -0.27
CA GLY A 105 -9.23 25.52 1.02
C GLY A 105 -8.32 26.69 1.37
N ILE A 106 -7.56 27.20 0.42
CA ILE A 106 -6.67 28.36 0.58
C ILE A 106 -7.30 29.57 -0.12
N GLU A 107 -8.28 30.19 0.52
CA GLU A 107 -8.99 31.35 -0.02
C GLU A 107 -8.04 32.52 -0.33
N GLY A 108 -8.24 33.14 -1.48
CA GLY A 108 -7.45 34.30 -1.93
C GLY A 108 -6.06 33.98 -2.44
N SER A 109 -5.62 32.71 -2.41
CA SER A 109 -4.37 32.29 -3.02
C SER A 109 -4.49 32.19 -4.54
N THR A 110 -3.50 32.74 -5.25
CA THR A 110 -3.31 32.58 -6.70
C THR A 110 -2.32 31.47 -7.03
N ASP A 111 -1.70 30.86 -6.01
CA ASP A 111 -0.81 29.71 -6.17
C ASP A 111 -1.58 28.51 -6.71
N THR A 112 -0.87 27.59 -7.35
CA THR A 112 -1.41 26.37 -7.91
C THR A 112 -0.97 25.15 -7.09
N ALA A 113 -1.62 24.02 -7.32
CA ALA A 113 -1.31 22.74 -6.64
C ALA A 113 0.02 22.11 -7.10
N VAL A 114 0.72 22.70 -8.06
CA VAL A 114 2.01 22.21 -8.55
C VAL A 114 3.05 22.23 -7.43
N GLY A 115 3.67 21.06 -7.17
CA GLY A 115 4.69 20.90 -6.14
C GLY A 115 4.19 21.02 -4.71
N LYS A 116 2.87 21.00 -4.48
CA LYS A 116 2.26 21.03 -3.14
C LYS A 116 1.94 19.62 -2.63
N ASN A 117 1.84 19.51 -1.31
CA ASN A 117 1.36 18.29 -0.66
C ASN A 117 -0.17 18.33 -0.61
N LEU A 118 -0.82 17.42 -1.30
CA LEU A 118 -2.27 17.41 -1.49
C LEU A 118 -2.93 16.35 -0.62
N ILE A 119 -4.00 16.73 0.07
CA ILE A 119 -4.82 15.83 0.89
C ILE A 119 -6.24 15.77 0.34
N PHE A 120 -6.71 14.56 0.16
CA PHE A 120 -8.07 14.20 -0.18
C PHE A 120 -8.70 13.50 1.03
N ASN A 121 -9.43 14.25 1.85
CA ASN A 121 -10.11 13.73 3.04
C ASN A 121 -11.58 13.41 2.76
N SER A 122 -12.34 13.03 3.80
CA SER A 122 -13.75 12.63 3.62
C SER A 122 -14.67 13.77 3.15
N THR A 123 -14.27 15.04 3.32
CA THR A 123 -15.13 16.19 3.00
C THR A 123 -15.32 16.37 1.51
N GLY A 124 -14.27 16.16 0.72
CA GLY A 124 -14.31 16.31 -0.74
C GLY A 124 -14.51 15.00 -1.50
N ALA A 125 -14.97 13.94 -0.83
CA ALA A 125 -15.10 12.62 -1.44
C ALA A 125 -16.05 12.60 -2.65
N GLY A 126 -15.77 11.70 -3.60
CA GLY A 126 -16.52 11.54 -4.84
C GLY A 126 -15.63 11.42 -6.06
N THR A 127 -16.16 11.76 -7.22
CA THR A 127 -15.41 11.69 -8.48
C THR A 127 -14.61 12.96 -8.69
N VAL A 128 -13.29 12.80 -8.88
CA VAL A 128 -12.34 13.86 -9.23
C VAL A 128 -11.90 13.65 -10.67
N THR A 129 -12.28 14.57 -11.55
CA THR A 129 -11.83 14.54 -12.95
C THR A 129 -10.50 15.27 -13.08
N LEU A 130 -9.46 14.58 -13.55
CA LEU A 130 -8.17 15.18 -13.86
C LEU A 130 -8.18 15.71 -15.29
N SER A 131 -7.55 16.88 -15.50
CA SER A 131 -7.34 17.50 -16.82
C SER A 131 -5.88 17.88 -17.00
N GLY A 132 -5.26 17.38 -18.06
CA GLY A 132 -3.84 17.51 -18.30
C GLY A 132 -2.98 16.73 -17.28
N ALA A 133 -1.68 16.93 -17.34
CA ALA A 133 -0.75 16.34 -16.39
C ALA A 133 -0.76 17.13 -15.07
N VAL A 134 -1.09 16.50 -13.95
CA VAL A 134 -1.00 17.12 -12.62
C VAL A 134 0.31 16.75 -11.93
N ASN A 135 0.95 17.73 -11.31
CA ASN A 135 2.31 17.65 -10.80
C ASN A 135 2.43 18.03 -9.32
N PRO A 136 1.74 17.34 -8.39
CA PRO A 136 1.91 17.58 -6.96
C PRO A 136 3.27 17.08 -6.45
N ALA A 137 3.67 17.51 -5.26
CA ALA A 137 4.78 16.88 -4.54
C ALA A 137 4.37 15.54 -3.95
N SER A 138 3.16 15.49 -3.35
CA SER A 138 2.58 14.27 -2.84
C SER A 138 1.05 14.31 -2.89
N ILE A 139 0.44 13.14 -2.89
CA ILE A 139 -1.01 12.94 -2.77
C ILE A 139 -1.24 12.02 -1.57
N THR A 140 -2.01 12.49 -0.61
CA THR A 140 -2.51 11.64 0.48
C THR A 140 -4.03 11.54 0.37
N VAL A 141 -4.55 10.33 0.25
CA VAL A 141 -6.00 10.07 0.32
C VAL A 141 -6.31 9.45 1.66
N ASN A 142 -6.92 10.26 2.54
CA ASN A 142 -7.26 9.91 3.92
C ASN A 142 -8.78 10.04 4.12
N ASN A 143 -9.51 9.04 3.65
CA ASN A 143 -10.96 9.05 3.61
C ASN A 143 -11.56 7.96 4.50
N ALA A 144 -12.64 8.29 5.20
CA ALA A 144 -13.39 7.33 6.01
C ALA A 144 -14.13 6.31 5.13
N ALA A 145 -14.52 5.19 5.72
CA ALA A 145 -15.38 4.22 5.05
C ALA A 145 -16.65 4.87 4.50
N GLY A 146 -16.95 4.60 3.22
CA GLY A 146 -18.10 5.18 2.52
C GLY A 146 -17.87 6.58 1.93
N SER A 147 -16.69 7.20 2.16
CA SER A 147 -16.29 8.46 1.55
C SER A 147 -15.28 8.21 0.42
N ASP A 148 -15.67 7.41 -0.56
CA ASP A 148 -14.77 6.92 -1.60
C ASP A 148 -14.40 7.98 -2.63
N TYR A 149 -13.19 7.89 -3.17
CA TYR A 149 -12.72 8.69 -4.29
C TYR A 149 -12.58 7.86 -5.56
N VAL A 150 -12.95 8.47 -6.69
CA VAL A 150 -12.68 7.93 -8.03
C VAL A 150 -11.96 8.99 -8.84
N PHE A 151 -10.69 8.77 -9.14
CA PHE A 151 -9.93 9.63 -10.03
C PHE A 151 -10.14 9.18 -11.46
N VAL A 152 -10.64 10.08 -12.30
CA VAL A 152 -10.92 9.84 -13.71
C VAL A 152 -10.21 10.88 -14.59
N SER A 153 -10.01 10.56 -15.86
CA SER A 153 -9.44 11.48 -16.85
C SER A 153 -10.55 12.11 -17.71
N ASP A 154 -10.39 13.38 -18.09
CA ASP A 154 -11.17 14.01 -19.15
C ASP A 154 -10.71 13.59 -20.56
N GLY A 155 -9.79 12.63 -20.67
CA GLY A 155 -9.12 12.19 -21.90
C GLY A 155 -7.68 12.70 -22.01
N THR A 156 -7.28 13.66 -21.18
CA THR A 156 -5.92 14.21 -21.11
C THR A 156 -5.32 14.12 -19.70
N GLY A 157 -6.18 13.94 -18.69
CA GLY A 157 -5.83 13.96 -17.29
C GLY A 157 -5.00 12.76 -16.85
N LYS A 158 -3.91 13.00 -16.14
CA LYS A 158 -3.07 11.99 -15.50
C LYS A 158 -2.30 12.56 -14.33
N ILE A 159 -1.90 11.71 -13.39
CA ILE A 159 -0.87 12.02 -12.40
C ILE A 159 0.48 11.88 -13.10
N ALA A 160 1.32 12.92 -13.05
CA ALA A 160 2.63 12.92 -13.71
C ALA A 160 3.79 12.93 -12.71
N GLN A 161 3.58 13.45 -11.50
CA GLN A 161 4.59 13.53 -10.45
C GLN A 161 3.99 13.27 -9.07
N GLY A 162 4.85 13.21 -8.07
CA GLY A 162 4.50 13.05 -6.67
C GLY A 162 4.29 11.60 -6.25
N THR A 163 4.33 11.37 -4.94
CA THR A 163 4.03 10.08 -4.32
C THR A 163 2.54 9.98 -4.01
N LEU A 164 2.03 8.76 -3.82
CA LEU A 164 0.66 8.51 -3.38
C LEU A 164 0.64 7.71 -2.09
N THR A 165 -0.03 8.23 -1.08
CA THR A 165 -0.33 7.50 0.15
C THR A 165 -1.83 7.32 0.29
N LYS A 166 -2.29 6.06 0.37
CA LYS A 166 -3.67 5.71 0.70
C LYS A 166 -3.75 5.37 2.18
N ARG A 167 -4.50 6.20 2.92
CA ARG A 167 -4.85 6.06 4.35
C ARG A 167 -6.37 6.06 4.50
N GLY A 168 -6.82 5.87 5.75
CA GLY A 168 -8.24 5.84 6.06
C GLY A 168 -8.96 4.63 5.46
N GLU A 169 -10.11 4.29 5.99
CA GLU A 169 -10.83 3.03 5.69
C GLU A 169 -11.56 3.04 4.35
N GLY A 170 -11.73 4.21 3.73
CA GLY A 170 -12.41 4.35 2.44
C GLY A 170 -11.56 3.84 1.27
N LYS A 171 -12.13 3.97 0.07
CA LYS A 171 -11.53 3.50 -1.18
C LYS A 171 -11.01 4.67 -2.02
N LEU A 172 -9.92 4.41 -2.75
CA LEU A 172 -9.48 5.22 -3.88
C LEU A 172 -9.46 4.34 -5.13
N VAL A 173 -10.16 4.76 -6.16
CA VAL A 173 -10.14 4.12 -7.47
C VAL A 173 -9.35 5.00 -8.44
N LEU A 174 -8.30 4.45 -9.02
CA LEU A 174 -7.56 5.09 -10.11
C LEU A 174 -8.11 4.56 -11.45
N ASN A 175 -9.02 5.32 -12.06
CA ASN A 175 -9.64 5.03 -13.35
C ASN A 175 -9.11 5.97 -14.43
N LEU A 176 -7.77 6.05 -14.54
CA LEU A 176 -7.06 6.87 -15.51
C LEU A 176 -5.70 6.25 -15.82
N ASP A 177 -5.21 6.49 -17.04
CA ASP A 177 -3.88 6.05 -17.47
C ASP A 177 -2.82 7.05 -16.98
N ASN A 178 -1.94 6.60 -16.08
CA ASN A 178 -0.83 7.37 -15.52
C ASN A 178 0.52 7.01 -16.18
N THR A 179 0.51 6.68 -17.46
CA THR A 179 1.76 6.40 -18.19
C THR A 179 2.77 7.53 -17.99
N GLY A 180 3.97 7.15 -17.55
CA GLY A 180 5.08 8.06 -17.25
C GLY A 180 5.12 8.56 -15.81
N TRP A 181 4.13 8.28 -14.97
CA TRP A 181 4.22 8.50 -13.54
C TRP A 181 5.13 7.46 -12.89
N ASN A 182 6.09 7.92 -12.10
CA ASN A 182 7.07 7.07 -11.42
C ASN A 182 7.12 7.31 -9.89
N GLY A 183 6.12 8.00 -9.35
CA GLY A 183 6.01 8.22 -7.90
C GLY A 183 5.69 6.92 -7.16
N ASP A 184 6.29 6.76 -5.99
CA ASP A 184 6.03 5.60 -5.15
C ASP A 184 4.61 5.65 -4.55
N ILE A 185 4.04 4.47 -4.32
CA ILE A 185 2.70 4.29 -3.77
C ILE A 185 2.80 3.55 -2.43
N SER A 186 2.13 4.08 -1.41
CA SER A 186 1.99 3.44 -0.10
C SER A 186 0.52 3.18 0.20
N VAL A 187 0.14 1.91 0.41
CA VAL A 187 -1.22 1.51 0.80
C VAL A 187 -1.18 1.08 2.25
N GLN A 188 -1.57 1.99 3.14
CA GLN A 188 -1.47 1.82 4.59
C GLN A 188 -2.79 1.36 5.21
N GLN A 189 -3.95 1.80 4.65
CA GLN A 189 -5.27 1.45 5.15
C GLN A 189 -6.32 1.59 4.05
N GLY A 190 -7.48 0.93 4.19
CA GLY A 190 -8.57 0.95 3.21
C GLY A 190 -8.17 0.25 1.91
N GLU A 191 -8.68 0.71 0.78
CA GLU A 191 -8.48 0.05 -0.51
C GLU A 191 -8.00 1.03 -1.59
N LEU A 192 -6.93 0.67 -2.31
CA LEU A 192 -6.51 1.28 -3.57
C LEU A 192 -6.86 0.33 -4.71
N VAL A 193 -7.65 0.81 -5.67
CA VAL A 193 -8.08 0.04 -6.85
C VAL A 193 -7.40 0.58 -8.11
N ALA A 194 -6.64 -0.26 -8.79
CA ALA A 194 -6.12 -0.03 -10.14
C ALA A 194 -7.16 -0.51 -11.15
N GLN A 195 -7.94 0.41 -11.74
CA GLN A 195 -9.11 0.08 -12.55
C GLN A 195 -8.79 -0.10 -14.04
N VAL A 196 -7.82 0.64 -14.56
CA VAL A 196 -7.44 0.64 -15.98
C VAL A 196 -5.93 0.47 -16.15
N ALA A 197 -5.49 0.25 -17.39
CA ALA A 197 -4.08 0.09 -17.71
C ALA A 197 -3.23 1.27 -17.21
N ASN A 198 -2.03 0.97 -16.74
CA ASN A 198 -1.01 1.91 -16.25
C ASN A 198 -1.47 2.83 -15.10
N SER A 199 -2.61 2.55 -14.47
CA SER A 199 -3.14 3.46 -13.43
C SER A 199 -2.21 3.61 -12.22
N LEU A 200 -1.34 2.64 -11.96
CA LEU A 200 -0.33 2.70 -10.88
C LEU A 200 1.02 3.29 -11.31
N GLY A 201 1.20 3.61 -12.59
CA GLY A 201 2.51 4.07 -13.08
C GLY A 201 3.61 3.02 -12.90
N SER A 202 4.85 3.46 -12.64
CA SER A 202 6.04 2.60 -12.54
C SER A 202 6.83 2.72 -11.23
N GLY A 203 6.37 3.51 -10.27
CA GLY A 203 6.96 3.61 -8.93
C GLY A 203 6.78 2.35 -8.10
N ALA A 204 7.56 2.20 -7.03
CA ALA A 204 7.41 1.07 -6.11
C ALA A 204 6.08 1.18 -5.34
N ILE A 205 5.45 0.04 -5.07
CA ILE A 205 4.18 -0.04 -4.36
C ILE A 205 4.39 -0.81 -3.07
N THR A 206 4.14 -0.18 -1.94
CA THR A 206 4.24 -0.83 -0.63
C THR A 206 2.84 -0.97 -0.02
N VAL A 207 2.48 -2.19 0.37
CA VAL A 207 1.22 -2.50 1.06
C VAL A 207 1.55 -2.97 2.47
N THR A 208 1.16 -2.18 3.48
CA THR A 208 1.44 -2.48 4.88
C THR A 208 0.24 -3.06 5.62
N ASP A 209 -0.96 -2.47 5.47
CA ASP A 209 -2.16 -2.96 6.16
C ASP A 209 -3.45 -2.81 5.32
N GLY A 210 -3.44 -2.03 4.25
CA GLY A 210 -4.57 -1.85 3.35
C GLY A 210 -4.72 -2.97 2.31
N VAL A 211 -5.56 -2.71 1.32
CA VAL A 211 -5.81 -3.60 0.17
C VAL A 211 -5.36 -2.92 -1.11
N LEU A 212 -4.49 -3.56 -1.87
CA LEU A 212 -4.24 -3.20 -3.26
C LEU A 212 -5.05 -4.13 -4.15
N THR A 213 -5.99 -3.58 -4.91
CA THR A 213 -6.80 -4.33 -5.88
C THR A 213 -6.36 -4.03 -7.30
N LEU A 214 -5.94 -5.06 -8.02
CA LEU A 214 -5.78 -5.03 -9.48
C LEU A 214 -7.10 -5.50 -10.08
N ALA A 215 -7.90 -4.54 -10.60
CA ALA A 215 -9.28 -4.82 -11.00
C ALA A 215 -9.39 -5.70 -12.24
N THR A 216 -8.40 -5.64 -13.14
CA THR A 216 -8.34 -6.51 -14.32
C THR A 216 -6.90 -7.00 -14.53
N ALA A 217 -6.73 -8.18 -15.15
CA ALA A 217 -5.43 -8.64 -15.66
C ALA A 217 -4.91 -7.64 -16.72
N ASP A 218 -3.71 -7.64 -17.11
CA ASP A 218 -3.11 -6.80 -18.16
C ASP A 218 -3.20 -5.27 -17.93
N VAL A 219 -3.73 -4.81 -16.79
CA VAL A 219 -3.92 -3.39 -16.53
C VAL A 219 -2.64 -2.66 -16.13
N GLN A 220 -1.57 -3.39 -15.79
CA GLN A 220 -0.38 -2.76 -15.23
C GLN A 220 0.93 -3.15 -15.96
N PRO A 221 1.01 -2.99 -17.30
CA PRO A 221 2.27 -3.20 -18.00
C PRO A 221 3.29 -2.16 -17.52
N GLY A 222 4.42 -2.60 -17.01
CA GLY A 222 5.47 -1.70 -16.48
C GLY A 222 5.21 -1.17 -15.06
N MET A 223 4.26 -1.72 -14.33
CA MET A 223 4.08 -1.49 -12.91
C MET A 223 5.40 -1.73 -12.15
N GLY A 224 5.68 -0.90 -11.14
CA GLY A 224 6.84 -1.06 -10.26
C GLY A 224 6.75 -2.29 -9.37
N MET A 225 7.79 -2.49 -8.57
CA MET A 225 7.84 -3.61 -7.62
C MET A 225 6.73 -3.49 -6.57
N ILE A 226 6.02 -4.57 -6.32
CA ILE A 226 5.07 -4.69 -5.21
C ILE A 226 5.79 -5.20 -3.97
N ASN A 227 5.77 -4.43 -2.89
CA ASN A 227 6.27 -4.80 -1.57
C ASN A 227 5.08 -5.12 -0.65
N LEU A 228 4.63 -6.38 -0.63
CA LEU A 228 3.55 -6.84 0.26
C LEU A 228 4.16 -7.19 1.62
N GLN A 229 4.05 -6.27 2.57
CA GLN A 229 4.58 -6.39 3.93
C GLN A 229 3.50 -6.83 4.92
N GLY A 230 2.25 -6.43 4.67
CA GLY A 230 1.05 -6.78 5.41
C GLY A 230 -0.17 -6.60 4.50
N GLY A 231 -1.37 -6.46 5.04
CA GLY A 231 -2.57 -6.22 4.26
C GLY A 231 -2.86 -7.29 3.19
N ARG A 232 -3.36 -6.86 2.02
CA ARG A 232 -3.78 -7.80 0.98
C ARG A 232 -3.53 -7.28 -0.42
N LEU A 233 -3.03 -8.16 -1.29
CA LEU A 233 -3.07 -7.99 -2.74
C LEU A 233 -4.28 -8.76 -3.27
N ASN A 234 -5.22 -8.06 -3.90
CA ASN A 234 -6.43 -8.63 -4.49
C ASN A 234 -6.34 -8.61 -6.03
N LEU A 235 -6.33 -9.77 -6.65
CA LEU A 235 -6.38 -9.97 -8.09
C LEU A 235 -7.84 -10.23 -8.46
N ALA A 236 -8.56 -9.19 -8.94
CA ALA A 236 -10.01 -9.22 -8.97
C ALA A 236 -10.60 -9.91 -10.19
N SER A 237 -9.98 -9.80 -11.38
CA SER A 237 -10.49 -10.49 -12.57
C SER A 237 -9.41 -10.75 -13.64
N GLY A 238 -9.63 -11.75 -14.49
CA GLY A 238 -8.84 -12.05 -15.66
C GLY A 238 -7.62 -12.95 -15.40
N SER A 239 -6.76 -13.10 -16.41
CA SER A 239 -5.56 -13.93 -16.37
C SER A 239 -4.32 -13.03 -16.35
N PHE A 240 -3.54 -13.11 -15.27
CA PHE A 240 -2.30 -12.35 -15.13
C PHE A 240 -1.18 -13.03 -15.91
N ALA A 241 -0.82 -12.48 -17.06
CA ALA A 241 0.21 -13.03 -17.95
C ALA A 241 1.61 -12.97 -17.33
N THR A 242 1.90 -11.91 -16.57
CA THR A 242 3.18 -11.76 -15.89
C THR A 242 3.18 -12.52 -14.56
N ALA A 243 4.14 -13.43 -14.42
CA ALA A 243 4.32 -14.16 -13.18
C ALA A 243 4.85 -13.23 -12.07
N PHE A 244 4.34 -13.40 -10.85
CA PHE A 244 4.91 -12.76 -9.67
C PHE A 244 6.18 -13.49 -9.24
N THR A 245 7.30 -12.79 -9.31
CA THR A 245 8.64 -13.31 -8.98
C THR A 245 9.36 -12.32 -8.06
N ALA A 246 10.55 -12.68 -7.57
CA ALA A 246 11.38 -11.77 -6.77
C ALA A 246 11.80 -10.49 -7.53
N ASP A 247 11.68 -10.46 -8.87
CA ASP A 247 12.04 -9.30 -9.69
C ASP A 247 10.93 -8.24 -9.70
N ASN A 248 9.68 -8.61 -9.37
CA ASN A 248 8.53 -7.69 -9.42
C ASN A 248 7.69 -7.68 -8.13
N MET A 249 7.97 -8.58 -7.18
CA MET A 249 7.26 -8.65 -5.91
C MET A 249 8.16 -9.12 -4.77
N THR A 250 8.08 -8.44 -3.62
CA THR A 250 8.47 -9.00 -2.34
C THR A 250 7.23 -9.33 -1.53
N TRP A 251 7.23 -10.46 -0.84
CA TRP A 251 6.09 -10.90 -0.03
C TRP A 251 6.56 -11.34 1.34
N THR A 252 6.64 -10.41 2.26
CA THR A 252 7.10 -10.67 3.63
C THR A 252 5.96 -10.94 4.59
N GLY A 253 4.79 -10.33 4.37
CA GLY A 253 3.58 -10.52 5.18
C GLY A 253 2.31 -10.35 4.37
N GLY A 254 1.14 -10.41 5.04
CA GLY A 254 -0.16 -10.26 4.39
C GLY A 254 -0.59 -11.48 3.54
N SER A 255 -1.57 -11.27 2.68
CA SER A 255 -2.19 -12.32 1.87
C SER A 255 -2.43 -11.89 0.43
N VAL A 256 -2.56 -12.88 -0.46
CA VAL A 256 -3.02 -12.70 -1.85
C VAL A 256 -4.40 -13.33 -1.99
N THR A 257 -5.30 -12.63 -2.66
CA THR A 257 -6.65 -13.14 -2.98
C THR A 257 -6.83 -13.17 -4.49
N LEU A 258 -7.35 -14.27 -5.01
CA LEU A 258 -7.77 -14.40 -6.39
C LEU A 258 -9.31 -14.38 -6.45
N GLY A 259 -9.87 -13.47 -7.23
CA GLY A 259 -11.28 -13.39 -7.52
C GLY A 259 -11.77 -14.57 -8.37
N GLU A 260 -13.07 -14.59 -8.71
CA GLU A 260 -13.68 -15.64 -9.53
C GLU A 260 -12.99 -15.73 -10.90
N GLU A 261 -12.69 -16.96 -11.32
CA GLU A 261 -12.06 -17.29 -12.60
C GLU A 261 -10.70 -16.59 -12.87
N VAL A 262 -10.06 -16.06 -11.84
CA VAL A 262 -8.73 -15.43 -11.97
C VAL A 262 -7.65 -16.49 -12.11
N ALA A 263 -6.77 -16.32 -13.09
CA ALA A 263 -5.55 -17.11 -13.23
C ALA A 263 -4.31 -16.26 -12.97
N ALA A 264 -3.43 -16.73 -12.09
CA ALA A 264 -2.17 -16.06 -11.78
C ALA A 264 -1.04 -17.08 -11.56
N THR A 265 0.19 -16.66 -11.82
CA THR A 265 1.39 -17.47 -11.57
C THR A 265 2.28 -16.78 -10.53
N VAL A 266 2.76 -17.55 -9.56
CA VAL A 266 3.69 -17.07 -8.53
C VAL A 266 4.89 -18.02 -8.43
N ALA A 267 6.10 -17.45 -8.26
CA ALA A 267 7.29 -18.26 -8.06
C ALA A 267 7.25 -18.94 -6.68
N LYS A 268 7.67 -20.20 -6.59
CA LYS A 268 7.72 -20.99 -5.35
C LYS A 268 8.49 -20.28 -4.24
N ALA A 269 9.63 -19.71 -4.56
CA ALA A 269 10.45 -19.00 -3.58
C ALA A 269 9.71 -17.83 -2.91
N LEU A 270 8.77 -17.19 -3.65
CA LEU A 270 7.93 -16.11 -3.16
C LEU A 270 6.73 -16.62 -2.37
N ALA A 271 6.08 -17.70 -2.83
CA ALA A 271 4.85 -18.24 -2.29
C ALA A 271 5.02 -19.08 -1.02
N ASN A 272 6.23 -19.59 -0.76
CA ASN A 272 6.47 -20.52 0.35
C ASN A 272 6.17 -19.88 1.72
N GLY A 273 5.34 -20.56 2.53
CA GLY A 273 4.92 -20.08 3.85
C GLY A 273 3.84 -18.98 3.80
N LYS A 274 3.20 -18.73 2.66
CA LYS A 274 2.27 -17.63 2.45
C LYS A 274 0.81 -18.07 2.43
N ALA A 275 -0.09 -17.10 2.69
CA ALA A 275 -1.54 -17.31 2.70
C ALA A 275 -2.17 -16.83 1.38
N VAL A 276 -3.00 -17.67 0.77
CA VAL A 276 -3.73 -17.36 -0.46
C VAL A 276 -5.19 -17.75 -0.31
N ALA A 277 -6.10 -16.85 -0.67
CA ALA A 277 -7.53 -17.13 -0.78
C ALA A 277 -7.94 -17.24 -2.26
N LEU A 278 -8.67 -18.26 -2.61
CA LEU A 278 -9.01 -18.62 -3.99
C LEU A 278 -10.54 -18.66 -4.15
N ALA A 279 -11.12 -17.77 -4.94
CA ALA A 279 -12.54 -17.83 -5.29
C ALA A 279 -12.82 -18.94 -6.31
N ASP A 280 -14.10 -19.16 -6.60
CA ASP A 280 -14.52 -20.21 -7.53
C ASP A 280 -13.93 -20.02 -8.93
N GLY A 281 -13.52 -21.14 -9.55
CA GLY A 281 -12.89 -21.14 -10.86
C GLY A 281 -11.50 -20.52 -10.95
N SER A 282 -10.97 -19.91 -9.87
CA SER A 282 -9.64 -19.31 -9.88
C SER A 282 -8.53 -20.37 -9.87
N VAL A 283 -7.39 -20.05 -10.49
CA VAL A 283 -6.22 -20.93 -10.59
C VAL A 283 -4.96 -20.17 -10.22
N LEU A 284 -4.32 -20.60 -9.13
CA LEU A 284 -2.97 -20.16 -8.80
C LEU A 284 -1.95 -21.20 -9.27
N THR A 285 -1.09 -20.83 -10.19
CA THR A 285 0.03 -21.67 -10.63
C THR A 285 1.28 -21.32 -9.83
N VAL A 286 1.86 -22.28 -9.12
CA VAL A 286 3.16 -22.12 -8.46
C VAL A 286 4.25 -22.66 -9.38
N SER A 287 5.13 -21.77 -9.85
CA SER A 287 6.21 -22.08 -10.79
C SER A 287 7.56 -22.24 -10.09
N GLY A 288 8.52 -22.91 -10.74
CA GLY A 288 9.89 -23.06 -10.22
C GLY A 288 10.02 -24.04 -9.04
N ALA A 289 9.11 -25.00 -8.94
CA ALA A 289 9.10 -26.01 -7.88
C ALA A 289 10.09 -27.19 -8.12
N ASN A 290 11.20 -26.93 -8.81
CA ASN A 290 12.13 -27.97 -9.29
C ASN A 290 13.18 -28.36 -8.26
N ASP A 291 13.26 -27.64 -7.14
CA ASP A 291 14.14 -27.99 -6.04
C ASP A 291 13.47 -29.02 -5.11
N ASN A 292 14.27 -29.72 -4.33
CA ASN A 292 13.80 -30.72 -3.37
C ASN A 292 13.25 -30.12 -2.07
N SER A 293 13.06 -28.80 -2.00
CA SER A 293 12.52 -28.14 -0.82
C SER A 293 10.99 -28.27 -0.78
N ALA A 294 10.42 -28.34 0.43
CA ALA A 294 8.95 -28.35 0.60
C ALA A 294 8.34 -27.01 0.15
N LEU A 295 7.18 -27.07 -0.47
CA LEU A 295 6.28 -25.93 -0.63
C LEU A 295 5.24 -25.98 0.49
N ASN A 296 5.25 -24.98 1.36
CA ASN A 296 4.20 -24.77 2.35
C ASN A 296 3.35 -23.59 1.88
N LEU A 297 2.11 -23.84 1.50
CA LEU A 297 1.16 -22.83 1.06
C LEU A 297 -0.11 -22.96 1.87
N ASN A 298 -0.52 -21.89 2.56
CA ASN A 298 -1.80 -21.86 3.26
C ASN A 298 -2.87 -21.36 2.26
N ALA A 299 -3.51 -22.31 1.56
CA ALA A 299 -4.55 -22.01 0.59
C ALA A 299 -5.93 -22.26 1.19
N SER A 300 -6.87 -21.35 0.93
CA SER A 300 -8.27 -21.44 1.36
C SER A 300 -9.21 -21.14 0.21
N GLY A 301 -10.48 -21.54 0.31
CA GLY A 301 -11.51 -21.29 -0.70
C GLY A 301 -11.70 -22.42 -1.71
N SER A 302 -12.44 -22.16 -2.81
CA SER A 302 -12.91 -23.14 -3.78
C SER A 302 -12.10 -23.22 -5.08
N GLY A 303 -11.08 -22.37 -5.25
CA GLY A 303 -10.22 -22.36 -6.42
C GLY A 303 -9.18 -23.50 -6.44
N THR A 304 -8.33 -23.50 -7.43
CA THR A 304 -7.32 -24.55 -7.68
C THR A 304 -5.90 -24.01 -7.50
N VAL A 305 -5.06 -24.76 -6.78
CA VAL A 305 -3.61 -24.57 -6.78
C VAL A 305 -2.98 -25.58 -7.76
N SER A 306 -2.32 -25.07 -8.80
CA SER A 306 -1.56 -25.88 -9.76
C SER A 306 -0.08 -25.73 -9.49
N VAL A 307 0.64 -26.82 -9.26
CA VAL A 307 2.09 -26.80 -9.04
C VAL A 307 2.79 -27.19 -10.33
N GLY A 308 3.47 -26.22 -10.96
CA GLY A 308 4.31 -26.44 -12.13
C GLY A 308 5.60 -27.13 -11.72
N LEU A 309 5.64 -28.45 -11.85
CA LEU A 309 6.86 -29.25 -11.67
C LEU A 309 7.72 -29.12 -12.93
N GLY A 310 8.97 -28.72 -12.78
CA GLY A 310 9.94 -28.79 -13.87
C GLY A 310 10.26 -30.23 -14.27
N THR A 311 11.07 -30.42 -15.29
CA THR A 311 11.39 -31.74 -15.87
C THR A 311 12.28 -32.64 -15.00
N SER A 312 12.72 -32.19 -13.83
CA SER A 312 13.50 -32.97 -12.86
C SER A 312 12.68 -33.16 -11.59
N TYR A 313 12.18 -34.37 -11.39
CA TYR A 313 11.41 -34.72 -10.20
C TYR A 313 12.36 -35.16 -9.09
N GLY A 314 12.63 -34.27 -8.11
CA GLY A 314 13.00 -34.69 -6.76
C GLY A 314 11.74 -35.03 -5.92
N ALA A 315 11.91 -35.56 -4.73
CA ALA A 315 10.81 -35.82 -3.79
C ALA A 315 10.28 -34.47 -3.24
N ASN A 316 9.44 -33.78 -4.01
CA ASN A 316 8.77 -32.55 -3.58
C ASN A 316 7.63 -32.90 -2.63
N VAL A 317 7.64 -32.28 -1.43
CA VAL A 317 6.55 -32.38 -0.47
C VAL A 317 5.69 -31.10 -0.62
N LEU A 318 4.46 -31.28 -1.03
CA LEU A 318 3.45 -30.22 -1.02
C LEU A 318 2.66 -30.36 0.29
N ASN A 319 2.87 -29.40 1.19
CA ASN A 319 2.04 -29.25 2.39
C ASN A 319 1.00 -28.17 2.12
N MET A 320 -0.24 -28.57 2.02
CA MET A 320 -1.37 -27.65 1.93
C MET A 320 -2.17 -27.74 3.22
N SER A 321 -2.35 -26.62 3.92
CA SER A 321 -3.36 -26.52 4.97
C SER A 321 -4.61 -25.90 4.33
N THR A 322 -5.69 -26.68 4.26
CA THR A 322 -7.00 -26.19 3.86
C THR A 322 -7.85 -26.04 5.10
N GLU A 323 -8.30 -24.82 5.41
CA GLU A 323 -9.42 -24.63 6.35
C GLU A 323 -10.71 -24.73 5.54
N PHE A 324 -11.57 -25.68 5.92
CA PHE A 324 -12.91 -25.90 5.37
C PHE A 324 -13.95 -25.13 6.19
#